data_ffad13cfc4e34fae6541edde7f41b92b
#
_entry.id   ffad13cfc4e34fae6541edde7f41b92b
#
_cell.length_a   1.000
_cell.length_b   1.000
_cell.length_c   1.000
_cell.angle_alpha   90.00
_cell.angle_beta   90.00
_cell.angle_gamma   90.00
#
_symmetry.space_group_name_H-M   'P 1'
#
loop_
_entity.id
_entity.type
_entity.pdbx_description
1 polymer ?
#
loop_
_entity_poly.entity_id
_entity_poly.type
_entity_poly.pdbx_seq_one_letter_code
_entity_poly.pdbx_strand_id
1 'polypeptide(L)'
;MTGGIRELWSSEDEDAAGRLVSALGAGDLEAALLAIEGAAEVARGRVAEELDALAEAVRRRLAGGTSPREALAGVIAGERGLVGDEEDYYHPLNSYLSQVLERGRGLPILVSSVWVLVGRRAGLDVFGVGLPGHFVVGIGDVIADPFAGGLALSLEDCQRIVRSFGPDRPWDPAWLAPTPAPVIAERVLRNLVNAYHRKDDRPRLYRATRLLALLAPGDPAVQLQLAQLTEEFGAYALAARLYQTIAATFEGRREAQIAAIRAVELASRSRTLN
;
A
#
# COMPACT_ATOMS: atom_id res chain seq x y z
N MET A 1 -0.62 -5.64 -34.25
CA MET A 1 0.05 -4.89 -33.18
C MET A 1 -0.50 -5.32 -31.82
N THR A 2 -0.09 -6.49 -31.36
CA THR A 2 -0.53 -7.11 -30.06
C THR A 2 0.59 -7.17 -29.02
N GLY A 3 1.71 -6.49 -29.27
CA GLY A 3 2.88 -6.49 -28.40
C GLY A 3 2.74 -5.68 -27.10
N GLY A 4 2.02 -4.57 -27.14
CA GLY A 4 2.11 -3.56 -26.07
C GLY A 4 1.67 -3.96 -24.66
N ILE A 5 0.69 -4.85 -24.47
CA ILE A 5 0.22 -5.24 -23.11
C ILE A 5 1.03 -6.39 -22.51
N ARG A 6 1.53 -7.32 -23.31
CA ARG A 6 2.41 -8.40 -22.78
C ARG A 6 3.72 -7.87 -22.25
N GLU A 7 4.17 -6.70 -22.74
CA GLU A 7 5.35 -5.98 -22.22
C GLU A 7 5.06 -5.20 -20.93
N LEU A 8 3.78 -4.82 -20.70
CA LEU A 8 3.37 -4.02 -19.54
C LEU A 8 2.94 -4.86 -18.33
N TRP A 9 2.58 -6.11 -18.57
CA TRP A 9 2.19 -7.07 -17.53
C TRP A 9 2.78 -8.42 -17.91
N SER A 10 3.88 -8.74 -17.28
CA SER A 10 4.65 -9.96 -17.50
C SER A 10 4.06 -11.15 -16.75
N SER A 11 4.59 -12.35 -17.01
CA SER A 11 4.30 -13.52 -16.18
C SER A 11 4.76 -13.34 -14.73
N GLU A 12 5.85 -12.58 -14.51
CA GLU A 12 6.34 -12.25 -13.17
C GLU A 12 5.36 -11.35 -12.41
N ASP A 13 4.68 -10.42 -13.10
CA ASP A 13 3.63 -9.59 -12.50
C ASP A 13 2.39 -10.41 -12.16
N GLU A 14 2.02 -11.40 -13.00
CA GLU A 14 0.92 -12.33 -12.70
C GLU A 14 1.24 -13.19 -11.49
N ASP A 15 2.47 -13.71 -11.39
CA ASP A 15 2.95 -14.45 -10.23
C ASP A 15 2.98 -13.56 -8.97
N ALA A 16 3.39 -12.30 -9.10
CA ALA A 16 3.36 -11.34 -8.00
C ALA A 16 1.92 -11.05 -7.52
N ALA A 17 0.99 -10.91 -8.44
CA ALA A 17 -0.44 -10.76 -8.11
C ALA A 17 -0.99 -12.00 -7.40
N GLY A 18 -0.65 -13.19 -7.86
CA GLY A 18 -1.01 -14.46 -7.20
C GLY A 18 -0.45 -14.55 -5.78
N ARG A 19 0.82 -14.20 -5.59
CA ARG A 19 1.47 -14.15 -4.27
C ARG A 19 0.78 -13.12 -3.35
N LEU A 20 0.42 -11.94 -3.86
CA LEU A 20 -0.29 -10.93 -3.10
C LEU A 20 -1.62 -11.46 -2.55
N VAL A 21 -2.45 -12.05 -3.41
CA VAL A 21 -3.75 -12.60 -3.03
C VAL A 21 -3.58 -13.72 -1.99
N SER A 22 -2.62 -14.63 -2.21
CA SER A 22 -2.32 -15.72 -1.27
C SER A 22 -1.87 -15.21 0.09
N ALA A 23 -0.93 -14.25 0.12
CA ALA A 23 -0.42 -13.65 1.34
C ALA A 23 -1.52 -12.95 2.16
N LEU A 24 -2.38 -12.20 1.47
CA LEU A 24 -3.51 -11.52 2.13
C LEU A 24 -4.55 -12.50 2.68
N GLY A 25 -4.79 -13.61 1.97
CA GLY A 25 -5.63 -14.70 2.46
C GLY A 25 -5.08 -15.39 3.72
N ALA A 26 -3.76 -15.42 3.88
CA ALA A 26 -3.06 -15.94 5.05
C ALA A 26 -2.87 -14.88 6.17
N GLY A 27 -3.20 -13.60 5.93
CA GLY A 27 -2.92 -12.51 6.86
C GLY A 27 -1.44 -12.14 6.97
N ASP A 28 -0.61 -12.58 6.02
CA ASP A 28 0.83 -12.33 5.97
C ASP A 28 1.12 -10.96 5.36
N LEU A 29 1.31 -9.97 6.22
CA LEU A 29 1.60 -8.59 5.82
C LEU A 29 2.93 -8.46 5.10
N GLU A 30 3.98 -9.15 5.56
CA GLU A 30 5.31 -9.09 4.95
C GLU A 30 5.29 -9.62 3.52
N ALA A 31 4.78 -10.84 3.34
CA ALA A 31 4.67 -11.45 2.02
C ALA A 31 3.81 -10.59 1.07
N ALA A 32 2.73 -9.96 1.58
CA ALA A 32 1.88 -9.06 0.79
C ALA A 32 2.65 -7.82 0.33
N LEU A 33 3.39 -7.15 1.22
CA LEU A 33 4.18 -5.96 0.87
C LEU A 33 5.29 -6.28 -0.13
N LEU A 34 5.98 -7.41 0.03
CA LEU A 34 7.00 -7.87 -0.91
C LEU A 34 6.42 -8.29 -2.27
N ALA A 35 5.19 -8.81 -2.29
CA ALA A 35 4.50 -9.10 -3.55
C ALA A 35 4.09 -7.83 -4.31
N ILE A 36 3.65 -6.77 -3.61
CA ILE A 36 3.38 -5.45 -4.21
C ILE A 36 4.63 -4.88 -4.88
N GLU A 37 5.77 -5.02 -4.24
CA GLU A 37 7.07 -4.59 -4.75
C GLU A 37 7.52 -5.42 -5.96
N GLY A 38 7.09 -6.67 -6.07
CA GLY A 38 7.60 -7.64 -7.03
C GLY A 38 9.00 -8.12 -6.65
N ALA A 39 9.30 -8.18 -5.35
CA ALA A 39 10.62 -8.49 -4.84
C ALA A 39 11.09 -9.88 -5.25
N ALA A 40 12.33 -9.96 -5.75
CA ALA A 40 13.00 -11.21 -6.04
C ALA A 40 13.30 -12.01 -4.76
N GLU A 41 13.53 -13.32 -4.87
CA GLU A 41 13.76 -14.21 -3.73
C GLU A 41 14.91 -13.73 -2.83
N VAL A 42 16.01 -13.28 -3.44
CA VAL A 42 17.17 -12.74 -2.70
C VAL A 42 16.81 -11.50 -1.88
N ALA A 43 15.99 -10.62 -2.43
CA ALA A 43 15.54 -9.42 -1.72
C ALA A 43 14.61 -9.80 -0.55
N ARG A 44 13.73 -10.80 -0.74
CA ARG A 44 12.86 -11.33 0.33
C ARG A 44 13.68 -11.92 1.48
N GLY A 45 14.70 -12.71 1.18
CA GLY A 45 15.62 -13.26 2.19
C GLY A 45 16.30 -12.16 3.02
N ARG A 46 16.84 -11.13 2.38
CA ARG A 46 17.47 -9.99 3.07
C ARG A 46 16.49 -9.23 3.99
N VAL A 47 15.26 -9.02 3.53
CA VAL A 47 14.22 -8.37 4.35
C VAL A 47 13.92 -9.18 5.59
N ALA A 48 13.73 -10.50 5.46
CA ALA A 48 13.47 -11.38 6.58
C ALA A 48 14.63 -11.36 7.60
N GLU A 49 15.88 -11.49 7.13
CA GLU A 49 17.09 -11.42 7.96
C GLU A 49 17.21 -10.10 8.72
N GLU A 50 16.94 -8.96 8.06
CA GLU A 50 16.98 -7.65 8.70
C GLU A 50 15.88 -7.48 9.75
N LEU A 51 14.64 -7.90 9.44
CA LEU A 51 13.54 -7.86 10.40
C LEU A 51 13.81 -8.75 11.62
N ASP A 52 14.39 -9.92 11.42
CA ASP A 52 14.77 -10.83 12.51
C ASP A 52 15.88 -10.25 13.39
N ALA A 53 16.89 -9.61 12.79
CA ALA A 53 17.95 -8.93 13.50
C ALA A 53 17.43 -7.76 14.35
N LEU A 54 16.52 -6.95 13.80
CA LEU A 54 15.86 -5.86 14.54
C LEU A 54 15.02 -6.41 15.71
N ALA A 55 14.27 -7.49 15.48
CA ALA A 55 13.47 -8.13 16.52
C ALA A 55 14.33 -8.67 17.66
N GLU A 56 15.49 -9.25 17.35
CA GLU A 56 16.43 -9.72 18.36
C GLU A 56 17.01 -8.55 19.19
N ALA A 57 17.30 -7.43 18.56
CA ALA A 57 17.73 -6.22 19.26
C ALA A 57 16.63 -5.67 20.20
N VAL A 58 15.38 -5.69 19.75
CA VAL A 58 14.22 -5.32 20.58
C VAL A 58 14.10 -6.27 21.79
N ARG A 59 14.19 -7.60 21.58
CA ARG A 59 14.15 -8.59 22.69
C ARG A 59 15.22 -8.32 23.75
N ARG A 60 16.43 -7.99 23.33
CA ARG A 60 17.52 -7.66 24.29
C ARG A 60 17.19 -6.43 25.15
N ARG A 61 16.61 -5.37 24.55
CA ARG A 61 16.18 -4.19 25.31
C ARG A 61 15.04 -4.49 26.27
N LEU A 62 14.06 -5.30 25.86
CA LEU A 62 12.97 -5.77 26.71
C LEU A 62 13.48 -6.56 27.91
N ALA A 63 14.43 -7.48 27.71
CA ALA A 63 15.08 -8.24 28.78
C ALA A 63 15.86 -7.33 29.77
N GLY A 64 16.32 -6.17 29.28
CA GLY A 64 16.93 -5.11 30.13
C GLY A 64 15.93 -4.22 30.85
N GLY A 65 14.62 -4.49 30.78
CA GLY A 65 13.56 -3.75 31.47
C GLY A 65 13.05 -2.50 30.75
N THR A 66 13.43 -2.29 29.47
CA THR A 66 12.90 -1.19 28.64
C THR A 66 11.43 -1.47 28.28
N SER A 67 10.60 -0.44 28.27
CA SER A 67 9.20 -0.59 27.84
C SER A 67 9.08 -0.98 26.36
N PRO A 68 8.00 -1.68 25.93
CA PRO A 68 7.82 -2.11 24.54
C PRO A 68 7.97 -0.99 23.52
N ARG A 69 7.33 0.17 23.74
CA ARG A 69 7.43 1.33 22.85
C ARG A 69 8.87 1.87 22.76
N GLU A 70 9.54 2.02 23.90
CA GLU A 70 10.89 2.55 23.94
C GLU A 70 11.92 1.58 23.35
N ALA A 71 11.72 0.27 23.53
CA ALA A 71 12.55 -0.75 22.90
C ALA A 71 12.44 -0.70 21.36
N LEU A 72 11.23 -0.62 20.82
CA LEU A 72 10.99 -0.47 19.38
C LEU A 72 11.57 0.86 18.87
N ALA A 73 11.26 1.99 19.53
CA ALA A 73 11.77 3.31 19.14
C ALA A 73 13.30 3.36 19.15
N GLY A 74 13.92 2.84 20.22
CA GLY A 74 15.38 2.84 20.37
C GLY A 74 16.09 2.00 19.32
N VAL A 75 15.51 0.86 18.90
CA VAL A 75 16.11 0.00 17.88
C VAL A 75 15.81 0.54 16.49
N ILE A 76 14.54 0.76 16.15
CA ILE A 76 14.13 1.05 14.77
C ILE A 76 14.46 2.50 14.40
N ALA A 77 14.03 3.47 15.20
CA ALA A 77 14.29 4.88 14.91
C ALA A 77 15.69 5.32 15.39
N GLY A 78 16.13 4.87 16.58
CA GLY A 78 17.40 5.28 17.15
C GLY A 78 18.62 4.62 16.51
N GLU A 79 18.77 3.29 16.63
CA GLU A 79 19.95 2.58 16.14
C GLU A 79 19.95 2.40 14.61
N ARG A 80 18.79 2.02 14.04
CA ARG A 80 18.67 1.79 12.58
C ARG A 80 18.46 3.09 11.81
N GLY A 81 17.99 4.16 12.47
CA GLY A 81 17.69 5.43 11.83
C GLY A 81 16.48 5.38 10.88
N LEU A 82 15.55 4.44 11.08
CA LEU A 82 14.40 4.25 10.20
C LEU A 82 13.24 5.12 10.70
N VAL A 83 12.94 6.18 9.94
CA VAL A 83 11.93 7.21 10.24
C VAL A 83 11.15 7.62 9.00
N GLY A 84 10.24 8.58 9.15
CA GLY A 84 9.50 9.17 8.04
C GLY A 84 10.38 9.92 7.04
N ASP A 85 10.01 9.89 5.76
CA ASP A 85 10.62 10.72 4.72
C ASP A 85 9.81 12.00 4.54
N GLU A 86 10.25 13.09 5.17
CA GLU A 86 9.63 14.41 5.06
C GLU A 86 10.13 15.19 3.84
N GLU A 87 11.34 14.87 3.33
CA GLU A 87 12.00 15.59 2.24
C GLU A 87 11.40 15.25 0.86
N ASP A 88 11.19 13.95 0.60
CA ASP A 88 10.56 13.47 -0.64
C ASP A 88 9.41 12.50 -0.33
N TYR A 89 8.39 13.04 0.38
CA TYR A 89 7.25 12.27 0.86
C TYR A 89 6.60 11.39 -0.22
N TYR A 90 6.46 11.92 -1.44
CA TYR A 90 5.80 11.21 -2.55
C TYR A 90 6.72 10.32 -3.37
N HIS A 91 7.96 10.08 -2.91
CA HIS A 91 8.85 9.18 -3.62
C HIS A 91 8.30 7.74 -3.62
N PRO A 92 8.18 7.06 -4.79
CA PRO A 92 7.60 5.71 -4.84
C PRO A 92 8.32 4.68 -3.95
N LEU A 93 9.64 4.79 -3.80
CA LEU A 93 10.42 3.89 -2.96
C LEU A 93 10.05 3.95 -1.47
N ASN A 94 9.37 5.03 -1.03
CA ASN A 94 8.82 5.13 0.32
C ASN A 94 7.62 4.18 0.57
N SER A 95 7.14 3.52 -0.49
CA SER A 95 6.03 2.56 -0.45
C SER A 95 6.48 1.11 -0.70
N TYR A 96 7.80 0.83 -0.73
CA TYR A 96 8.35 -0.50 -0.92
C TYR A 96 9.13 -0.94 0.32
N LEU A 97 8.78 -2.11 0.87
CA LEU A 97 9.32 -2.59 2.15
C LEU A 97 10.84 -2.76 2.12
N SER A 98 11.41 -3.39 1.08
CA SER A 98 12.85 -3.57 0.96
C SER A 98 13.57 -2.23 0.88
N GLN A 99 13.00 -1.28 0.13
CA GLN A 99 13.58 0.05 -0.07
C GLN A 99 13.49 0.92 1.20
N VAL A 100 12.42 0.79 1.97
CA VAL A 100 12.28 1.48 3.26
C VAL A 100 13.31 0.96 4.25
N LEU A 101 13.51 -0.35 4.33
CA LEU A 101 14.57 -0.94 5.15
C LEU A 101 15.96 -0.49 4.68
N GLU A 102 16.27 -0.57 3.39
CA GLU A 102 17.58 -0.19 2.86
C GLU A 102 17.91 1.29 3.09
N ARG A 103 16.95 2.19 2.81
CA ARG A 103 17.14 3.65 2.88
C ARG A 103 16.96 4.25 4.28
N GLY A 104 16.34 3.53 5.20
CA GLY A 104 15.97 4.03 6.52
C GLY A 104 14.84 5.09 6.48
N ARG A 105 14.12 5.22 5.37
CA ARG A 105 13.09 6.26 5.18
C ARG A 105 11.88 5.69 4.44
N GLY A 106 10.66 6.12 4.84
CA GLY A 106 9.44 5.67 4.21
C GLY A 106 8.21 6.49 4.54
N LEU A 107 7.10 6.14 3.89
CA LEU A 107 5.78 6.69 4.23
C LEU A 107 5.31 6.17 5.61
N PRO A 108 4.39 6.91 6.30
CA PRO A 108 3.86 6.50 7.59
C PRO A 108 3.43 5.05 7.65
N ILE A 109 2.71 4.57 6.64
CA ILE A 109 2.20 3.19 6.58
C ILE A 109 3.31 2.14 6.47
N LEU A 110 4.41 2.42 5.75
CA LEU A 110 5.52 1.48 5.61
C LEU A 110 6.41 1.46 6.84
N VAL A 111 6.75 2.63 7.40
CA VAL A 111 7.51 2.71 8.65
C VAL A 111 6.73 2.02 9.77
N SER A 112 5.42 2.26 9.88
CA SER A 112 4.54 1.56 10.83
C SER A 112 4.47 0.05 10.57
N SER A 113 4.45 -0.39 9.30
CA SER A 113 4.47 -1.81 8.96
C SER A 113 5.77 -2.49 9.43
N VAL A 114 6.93 -1.83 9.33
CA VAL A 114 8.19 -2.33 9.90
C VAL A 114 8.06 -2.51 11.41
N TRP A 115 7.49 -1.52 12.13
CA TRP A 115 7.25 -1.64 13.57
C TRP A 115 6.34 -2.81 13.93
N VAL A 116 5.27 -3.03 13.17
CA VAL A 116 4.37 -4.19 13.34
C VAL A 116 5.11 -5.50 13.12
N LEU A 117 5.89 -5.61 12.03
CA LEU A 117 6.61 -6.83 11.68
C LEU A 117 7.72 -7.16 12.69
N VAL A 118 8.49 -6.17 13.11
CA VAL A 118 9.55 -6.32 14.13
C VAL A 118 8.95 -6.61 15.49
N GLY A 119 7.92 -5.86 15.92
CA GLY A 119 7.28 -6.02 17.21
C GLY A 119 6.66 -7.43 17.37
N ARG A 120 5.93 -7.91 16.38
CA ARG A 120 5.36 -9.27 16.39
C ARG A 120 6.43 -10.35 16.44
N ARG A 121 7.54 -10.20 15.70
CA ARG A 121 8.70 -11.09 15.80
C ARG A 121 9.35 -11.07 17.18
N ALA A 122 9.33 -9.92 17.84
CA ALA A 122 9.83 -9.79 19.21
C ALA A 122 8.87 -10.32 20.29
N GLY A 123 7.68 -10.83 19.88
CA GLY A 123 6.67 -11.36 20.80
C GLY A 123 5.78 -10.29 21.44
N LEU A 124 5.74 -9.08 20.86
CA LEU A 124 4.89 -7.98 21.32
C LEU A 124 3.55 -7.97 20.59
N ASP A 125 2.49 -7.50 21.26
CA ASP A 125 1.23 -7.16 20.65
C ASP A 125 1.33 -5.79 19.97
N VAL A 126 1.66 -5.82 18.66
CA VAL A 126 1.78 -4.61 17.84
C VAL A 126 0.89 -4.73 16.60
N PHE A 127 0.13 -3.69 16.34
CA PHE A 127 -0.79 -3.61 15.20
C PHE A 127 -0.79 -2.24 14.55
N GLY A 128 -1.10 -2.21 13.27
CA GLY A 128 -1.26 -0.95 12.52
C GLY A 128 -2.58 -0.26 12.87
N VAL A 129 -2.57 1.06 12.94
CA VAL A 129 -3.74 1.92 13.19
C VAL A 129 -3.89 2.91 12.05
N GLY A 130 -4.96 2.76 11.28
CA GLY A 130 -5.20 3.52 10.05
C GLY A 130 -6.00 4.79 10.27
N LEU A 131 -5.38 5.84 10.76
CA LEU A 131 -6.03 7.14 10.85
C LEU A 131 -6.30 7.74 9.45
N PRO A 132 -7.38 8.54 9.27
CA PRO A 132 -7.54 9.36 8.08
C PRO A 132 -6.35 10.29 7.86
N GLY A 133 -5.69 10.16 6.70
CA GLY A 133 -4.52 10.95 6.33
C GLY A 133 -3.18 10.49 6.93
N HIS A 134 -3.18 9.63 7.96
CA HIS A 134 -1.97 9.16 8.62
C HIS A 134 -2.03 7.67 8.96
N PHE A 135 -0.90 7.09 9.39
CA PHE A 135 -0.85 5.71 9.82
C PHE A 135 0.13 5.58 10.99
N VAL A 136 -0.34 5.01 12.08
CA VAL A 136 0.40 4.86 13.33
C VAL A 136 0.36 3.40 13.81
N VAL A 137 0.90 3.10 14.99
CA VAL A 137 0.85 1.76 15.58
C VAL A 137 0.23 1.78 16.97
N GLY A 138 -0.50 0.69 17.28
CA GLY A 138 -0.84 0.32 18.65
C GLY A 138 0.20 -0.67 19.17
N ILE A 139 0.62 -0.49 20.44
CA ILE A 139 1.55 -1.36 21.16
C ILE A 139 0.92 -1.63 22.52
N GLY A 140 0.17 -2.73 22.64
CA GLY A 140 -0.77 -2.90 23.76
C GLY A 140 -1.75 -1.72 23.82
N ASP A 141 -1.80 -1.01 24.94
CA ASP A 141 -2.69 0.15 25.15
C ASP A 141 -2.07 1.50 24.72
N VAL A 142 -0.84 1.50 24.20
CA VAL A 142 -0.13 2.73 23.78
C VAL A 142 -0.24 2.92 22.29
N ILE A 143 -0.60 4.12 21.84
CA ILE A 143 -0.50 4.53 20.44
C ILE A 143 0.82 5.28 20.24
N ALA A 144 1.54 4.97 19.18
CA ALA A 144 2.80 5.63 18.85
C ALA A 144 2.88 5.96 17.36
N ASP A 145 3.62 7.02 17.01
CA ASP A 145 3.88 7.44 15.64
C ASP A 145 5.28 7.05 15.17
N PRO A 146 5.44 5.94 14.44
CA PRO A 146 6.74 5.53 13.88
C PRO A 146 7.34 6.54 12.91
N PHE A 147 6.51 7.28 12.15
CA PHE A 147 6.97 8.32 11.24
C PHE A 147 7.75 9.42 11.97
N ALA A 148 7.30 9.76 13.19
CA ALA A 148 7.96 10.70 14.10
C ALA A 148 8.86 9.98 15.12
N GLY A 149 9.51 8.88 14.75
CA GLY A 149 10.48 8.17 15.60
C GLY A 149 9.88 7.44 16.80
N GLY A 150 8.58 7.17 16.79
CA GLY A 150 7.89 6.46 17.88
C GLY A 150 7.36 7.36 18.98
N LEU A 151 7.05 8.61 18.66
CA LEU A 151 6.38 9.55 19.58
C LEU A 151 5.08 8.92 20.11
N ALA A 152 4.92 8.88 21.43
CA ALA A 152 3.67 8.43 22.04
C ALA A 152 2.56 9.46 21.76
N LEU A 153 1.39 8.97 21.36
CA LEU A 153 0.23 9.80 21.04
C LEU A 153 -0.88 9.59 22.05
N SER A 154 -1.43 10.69 22.55
CA SER A 154 -2.71 10.70 23.27
C SER A 154 -3.89 10.60 22.30
N LEU A 155 -5.09 10.35 22.82
CA LEU A 155 -6.32 10.41 22.02
C LEU A 155 -6.52 11.79 21.37
N GLU A 156 -6.15 12.85 22.09
CA GLU A 156 -6.25 14.22 21.56
C GLU A 156 -5.28 14.46 20.40
N ASP A 157 -4.06 13.89 20.46
CA ASP A 157 -3.10 13.95 19.38
C ASP A 157 -3.63 13.24 18.12
N CYS A 158 -4.20 12.04 18.28
CA CYS A 158 -4.84 11.32 17.18
C CYS A 158 -5.99 12.13 16.56
N GLN A 159 -6.83 12.76 17.38
CA GLN A 159 -7.91 13.62 16.90
C GLN A 159 -7.38 14.86 16.18
N ARG A 160 -6.27 15.44 16.64
CA ARG A 160 -5.62 16.58 15.99
C ARG A 160 -5.06 16.19 14.62
N ILE A 161 -4.43 15.03 14.51
CA ILE A 161 -3.97 14.47 13.23
C ILE A 161 -5.15 14.33 12.26
N VAL A 162 -6.23 13.71 12.66
CA VAL A 162 -7.41 13.54 11.79
C VAL A 162 -7.99 14.88 11.35
N ARG A 163 -8.12 15.85 12.26
CA ARG A 163 -8.61 17.20 11.93
C ARG A 163 -7.72 17.95 10.92
N SER A 164 -6.40 17.70 10.93
CA SER A 164 -5.50 18.34 9.96
C SER A 164 -5.73 17.88 8.52
N PHE A 165 -6.30 16.68 8.32
CA PHE A 165 -6.66 16.13 7.00
C PHE A 165 -8.13 16.30 6.62
N GLY A 166 -8.98 16.71 7.55
CA GLY A 166 -10.41 16.95 7.32
C GLY A 166 -11.03 17.63 8.54
N PRO A 167 -11.02 18.98 8.60
CA PRO A 167 -11.42 19.72 9.78
C PRO A 167 -12.87 19.44 10.21
N ASP A 168 -13.75 19.16 9.26
CA ASP A 168 -15.17 18.87 9.50
C ASP A 168 -15.46 17.38 9.71
N ARG A 169 -14.45 16.52 9.71
CA ARG A 169 -14.65 15.09 9.87
C ARG A 169 -14.87 14.74 11.34
N PRO A 170 -16.04 14.17 11.71
CA PRO A 170 -16.30 13.74 13.08
C PRO A 170 -15.32 12.63 13.45
N TRP A 171 -14.92 12.62 14.73
CA TRP A 171 -14.08 11.55 15.26
C TRP A 171 -14.85 10.24 15.33
N ASP A 172 -14.21 9.15 14.87
CA ASP A 172 -14.72 7.79 15.01
C ASP A 172 -13.70 6.95 15.81
N PRO A 173 -14.05 6.46 17.01
CA PRO A 173 -13.19 5.60 17.81
C PRO A 173 -12.76 4.31 17.09
N ALA A 174 -13.53 3.83 16.10
CA ALA A 174 -13.22 2.65 15.32
C ALA A 174 -11.90 2.78 14.54
N TRP A 175 -11.41 4.01 14.30
CA TRP A 175 -10.11 4.20 13.64
C TRP A 175 -8.92 3.75 14.46
N LEU A 176 -9.07 3.59 15.78
CA LEU A 176 -8.02 3.06 16.66
C LEU A 176 -7.94 1.51 16.65
N ALA A 177 -8.89 0.85 15.99
CA ALA A 177 -8.88 -0.59 15.88
C ALA A 177 -7.72 -1.09 14.99
N PRO A 178 -7.25 -2.34 15.22
CA PRO A 178 -6.23 -2.97 14.38
C PRO A 178 -6.63 -2.97 12.90
N THR A 179 -5.76 -2.45 12.05
CA THR A 179 -5.96 -2.40 10.60
C THR A 179 -5.53 -3.74 9.98
N PRO A 180 -6.41 -4.47 9.28
CA PRO A 180 -6.08 -5.74 8.64
C PRO A 180 -5.08 -5.58 7.48
N ALA A 181 -4.29 -6.64 7.20
CA ALA A 181 -3.31 -6.65 6.12
C ALA A 181 -3.89 -6.27 4.73
N PRO A 182 -5.09 -6.71 4.33
CA PRO A 182 -5.69 -6.27 3.06
C PRO A 182 -5.90 -4.75 2.98
N VAL A 183 -6.31 -4.11 4.07
CA VAL A 183 -6.51 -2.65 4.12
C VAL A 183 -5.17 -1.91 4.07
N ILE A 184 -4.12 -2.44 4.72
CA ILE A 184 -2.76 -1.90 4.63
C ILE A 184 -2.26 -1.99 3.18
N ALA A 185 -2.37 -3.17 2.55
CA ALA A 185 -1.94 -3.39 1.17
C ALA A 185 -2.67 -2.47 0.18
N GLU A 186 -3.99 -2.30 0.33
CA GLU A 186 -4.77 -1.37 -0.49
C GLU A 186 -4.28 0.07 -0.34
N ARG A 187 -4.04 0.53 0.89
CA ARG A 187 -3.51 1.89 1.13
C ARG A 187 -2.11 2.09 0.54
N VAL A 188 -1.23 1.08 0.62
CA VAL A 188 0.09 1.10 0.00
C VAL A 188 -0.03 1.23 -1.52
N LEU A 189 -0.91 0.46 -2.15
CA LEU A 189 -1.15 0.54 -3.59
C LEU A 189 -1.74 1.89 -4.00
N ARG A 190 -2.66 2.48 -3.23
CA ARG A 190 -3.17 3.84 -3.47
C ARG A 190 -2.06 4.89 -3.41
N ASN A 191 -1.12 4.76 -2.48
CA ASN A 191 0.06 5.63 -2.40
C ASN A 191 0.95 5.49 -3.65
N LEU A 192 1.20 4.25 -4.11
CA LEU A 192 1.97 3.99 -5.33
C LEU A 192 1.28 4.56 -6.58
N VAL A 193 -0.03 4.36 -6.73
CA VAL A 193 -0.83 4.94 -7.81
C VAL A 193 -0.68 6.46 -7.83
N ASN A 194 -0.82 7.13 -6.68
CA ASN A 194 -0.65 8.57 -6.56
C ASN A 194 0.80 9.01 -6.89
N ALA A 195 1.80 8.30 -6.37
CA ALA A 195 3.21 8.61 -6.60
C ALA A 195 3.60 8.48 -8.09
N TYR A 196 3.19 7.39 -8.76
CA TYR A 196 3.46 7.19 -10.18
C TYR A 196 2.65 8.11 -11.08
N HIS A 197 1.42 8.46 -10.69
CA HIS A 197 0.64 9.47 -11.40
C HIS A 197 1.35 10.84 -11.38
N ARG A 198 1.85 11.26 -10.21
CA ARG A 198 2.60 12.53 -10.07
C ARG A 198 3.91 12.56 -10.87
N LYS A 199 4.57 11.42 -11.03
CA LYS A 199 5.82 11.28 -11.80
C LYS A 199 5.60 11.01 -13.29
N ASP A 200 4.35 10.89 -13.73
CA ASP A 200 3.96 10.48 -15.09
C ASP A 200 4.61 9.16 -15.55
N ASP A 201 4.89 8.26 -14.59
CA ASP A 201 5.42 6.92 -14.86
C ASP A 201 4.27 5.97 -15.21
N ARG A 202 3.84 6.02 -16.47
CA ARG A 202 2.67 5.29 -16.96
C ARG A 202 2.79 3.76 -16.82
N PRO A 203 3.94 3.12 -17.12
CA PRO A 203 4.07 1.68 -16.94
C PRO A 203 3.88 1.22 -15.49
N ARG A 204 4.55 1.90 -14.53
CA ARG A 204 4.42 1.56 -13.12
C ARG A 204 3.05 1.96 -12.56
N LEU A 205 2.46 3.05 -13.04
CA LEU A 205 1.09 3.43 -12.72
C LEU A 205 0.10 2.33 -13.13
N TYR A 206 0.23 1.80 -14.34
CA TYR A 206 -0.60 0.68 -14.82
C TYR A 206 -0.48 -0.54 -13.92
N ARG A 207 0.76 -0.95 -13.59
CA ARG A 207 1.03 -2.09 -12.71
C ARG A 207 0.39 -1.89 -11.33
N ALA A 208 0.62 -0.75 -10.67
CA ALA A 208 0.05 -0.45 -9.36
C ALA A 208 -1.49 -0.40 -9.40
N THR A 209 -2.08 0.23 -10.43
CA THR A 209 -3.53 0.31 -10.61
C THR A 209 -4.14 -1.07 -10.83
N ARG A 210 -3.47 -1.96 -11.58
CA ARG A 210 -3.96 -3.32 -11.82
C ARG A 210 -3.96 -4.15 -10.54
N LEU A 211 -2.90 -4.07 -9.72
CA LEU A 211 -2.88 -4.71 -8.40
C LEU A 211 -3.96 -4.13 -7.46
N LEU A 212 -4.14 -2.80 -7.48
CA LEU A 212 -5.16 -2.14 -6.68
C LEU A 212 -6.58 -2.58 -7.10
N ALA A 213 -6.83 -2.73 -8.40
CA ALA A 213 -8.12 -3.19 -8.92
C ALA A 213 -8.48 -4.62 -8.47
N LEU A 214 -7.49 -5.47 -8.20
CA LEU A 214 -7.70 -6.79 -7.61
C LEU A 214 -8.16 -6.70 -6.14
N LEU A 215 -7.63 -5.73 -5.38
CA LEU A 215 -7.96 -5.57 -3.95
C LEU A 215 -9.23 -4.73 -3.73
N ALA A 216 -9.55 -3.85 -4.67
CA ALA A 216 -10.70 -2.96 -4.61
C ALA A 216 -11.67 -3.20 -5.79
N PRO A 217 -12.21 -4.42 -5.97
CA PRO A 217 -13.09 -4.73 -7.10
C PRO A 217 -14.39 -3.93 -7.07
N GLY A 218 -14.82 -3.47 -5.91
CA GLY A 218 -16.00 -2.63 -5.70
C GLY A 218 -15.78 -1.13 -5.86
N ASP A 219 -14.57 -0.66 -6.20
CA ASP A 219 -14.28 0.76 -6.41
C ASP A 219 -14.36 1.13 -7.90
N PRO A 220 -15.44 1.78 -8.36
CA PRO A 220 -15.63 2.10 -9.76
C PRO A 220 -14.56 3.06 -10.31
N ALA A 221 -13.98 3.93 -9.48
CA ALA A 221 -12.96 4.87 -9.93
C ALA A 221 -11.65 4.15 -10.24
N VAL A 222 -11.26 3.17 -9.42
CA VAL A 222 -10.07 2.33 -9.65
C VAL A 222 -10.24 1.48 -10.91
N GLN A 223 -11.42 0.86 -11.09
CA GLN A 223 -11.72 0.05 -12.27
C GLN A 223 -11.69 0.91 -13.54
N LEU A 224 -12.28 2.10 -13.49
CA LEU A 224 -12.27 3.04 -14.62
C LEU A 224 -10.84 3.50 -14.95
N GLN A 225 -10.03 3.83 -13.97
CA GLN A 225 -8.62 4.20 -14.17
C GLN A 225 -7.83 3.07 -14.85
N LEU A 226 -8.05 1.81 -14.44
CA LEU A 226 -7.41 0.66 -15.09
C LEU A 226 -7.83 0.54 -16.55
N ALA A 227 -9.12 0.71 -16.86
CA ALA A 227 -9.62 0.65 -18.23
C ALA A 227 -9.02 1.77 -19.10
N GLN A 228 -8.92 3.00 -18.58
CA GLN A 228 -8.32 4.15 -19.25
C GLN A 228 -6.83 3.92 -19.55
N LEU A 229 -6.05 3.48 -18.55
CA LEU A 229 -4.64 3.14 -18.75
C LEU A 229 -4.47 2.00 -19.77
N THR A 230 -5.33 0.99 -19.72
CA THR A 230 -5.34 -0.11 -20.69
C THR A 230 -5.57 0.39 -22.12
N GLU A 231 -6.45 1.38 -22.27
CA GLU A 231 -6.70 2.04 -23.55
C GLU A 231 -5.52 2.88 -24.02
N GLU A 232 -4.91 3.68 -23.11
CA GLU A 232 -3.72 4.50 -23.41
C GLU A 232 -2.57 3.65 -23.97
N PHE A 233 -2.41 2.44 -23.48
CA PHE A 233 -1.40 1.49 -23.98
C PHE A 233 -1.85 0.74 -25.26
N GLY A 234 -2.96 1.14 -25.89
CA GLY A 234 -3.41 0.60 -27.17
C GLY A 234 -4.06 -0.77 -27.11
N ALA A 235 -4.33 -1.32 -25.91
CA ALA A 235 -5.01 -2.60 -25.78
C ALA A 235 -6.54 -2.47 -25.88
N TYR A 236 -6.98 -1.93 -26.97
CA TYR A 236 -8.38 -1.52 -27.20
C TYR A 236 -9.39 -2.62 -26.95
N ALA A 237 -9.09 -3.86 -27.36
CA ALA A 237 -10.01 -4.98 -27.14
C ALA A 237 -10.17 -5.33 -25.64
N LEU A 238 -9.10 -5.23 -24.85
CA LEU A 238 -9.16 -5.44 -23.40
C LEU A 238 -9.84 -4.25 -22.72
N ALA A 239 -9.48 -3.02 -23.09
CA ALA A 239 -10.12 -1.81 -22.58
C ALA A 239 -11.62 -1.81 -22.82
N ALA A 240 -12.08 -2.20 -24.02
CA ALA A 240 -13.49 -2.30 -24.33
C ALA A 240 -14.22 -3.28 -23.41
N ARG A 241 -13.64 -4.45 -23.13
CA ARG A 241 -14.21 -5.41 -22.17
C ARG A 241 -14.27 -4.85 -20.75
N LEU A 242 -13.20 -4.18 -20.30
CA LEU A 242 -13.18 -3.54 -18.98
C LEU A 242 -14.28 -2.48 -18.86
N TYR A 243 -14.41 -1.61 -19.86
CA TYR A 243 -15.48 -0.60 -19.89
C TYR A 243 -16.88 -1.22 -19.89
N GLN A 244 -17.12 -2.29 -20.64
CA GLN A 244 -18.41 -3.01 -20.63
C GLN A 244 -18.71 -3.58 -19.24
N THR A 245 -17.73 -4.19 -18.59
CA THR A 245 -17.86 -4.72 -17.23
C THR A 245 -18.19 -3.62 -16.23
N ILE A 246 -17.47 -2.48 -16.28
CA ILE A 246 -17.72 -1.33 -15.40
C ILE A 246 -19.13 -0.79 -15.59
N ALA A 247 -19.56 -0.61 -16.85
CA ALA A 247 -20.89 -0.09 -17.16
C ALA A 247 -22.01 -0.98 -16.59
N ALA A 248 -21.83 -2.31 -16.66
CA ALA A 248 -22.79 -3.27 -16.13
C ALA A 248 -22.74 -3.40 -14.60
N THR A 249 -21.53 -3.37 -13.99
CA THR A 249 -21.36 -3.64 -12.56
C THR A 249 -21.75 -2.44 -11.69
N PHE A 250 -21.51 -1.22 -12.17
CA PHE A 250 -21.67 0.01 -11.40
C PHE A 250 -22.81 0.89 -11.93
N GLU A 251 -23.89 0.29 -12.40
CA GLU A 251 -25.05 1.00 -12.95
C GLU A 251 -25.49 2.15 -12.03
N GLY A 252 -25.81 3.30 -12.63
CA GLY A 252 -26.19 4.52 -11.92
C GLY A 252 -25.00 5.37 -11.38
N ARG A 253 -23.77 4.88 -11.42
CA ARG A 253 -22.58 5.65 -11.06
C ARG A 253 -22.06 6.45 -12.26
N ARG A 254 -21.42 7.58 -11.99
CA ARG A 254 -20.77 8.42 -13.02
C ARG A 254 -19.73 7.65 -13.83
N GLU A 255 -18.95 6.81 -13.17
CA GLU A 255 -17.91 5.98 -13.79
C GLU A 255 -18.50 4.99 -14.78
N ALA A 256 -19.66 4.41 -14.49
CA ALA A 256 -20.37 3.52 -15.40
C ALA A 256 -20.87 4.25 -16.65
N GLN A 257 -21.34 5.49 -16.52
CA GLN A 257 -21.76 6.31 -17.68
C GLN A 257 -20.57 6.61 -18.60
N ILE A 258 -19.42 7.01 -18.03
CA ILE A 258 -18.18 7.22 -18.79
C ILE A 258 -17.76 5.93 -19.48
N ALA A 259 -17.78 4.81 -18.80
CA ALA A 259 -17.40 3.51 -19.33
C ALA A 259 -18.31 3.06 -20.48
N ALA A 260 -19.63 3.26 -20.36
CA ALA A 260 -20.59 2.92 -21.43
C ALA A 260 -20.30 3.69 -22.72
N ILE A 261 -20.02 4.99 -22.64
CA ILE A 261 -19.67 5.83 -23.79
C ILE A 261 -18.39 5.31 -24.44
N ARG A 262 -17.32 5.07 -23.64
CA ARG A 262 -16.03 4.61 -24.19
C ARG A 262 -16.12 3.22 -24.81
N ALA A 263 -16.92 2.31 -24.23
CA ALA A 263 -17.13 0.99 -24.79
C ALA A 263 -17.73 1.05 -26.22
N VAL A 264 -18.73 1.94 -26.44
CA VAL A 264 -19.34 2.14 -27.76
C VAL A 264 -18.36 2.75 -28.75
N GLU A 265 -17.60 3.75 -28.34
CA GLU A 265 -16.57 4.40 -29.19
C GLU A 265 -15.49 3.42 -29.66
N LEU A 266 -14.98 2.56 -28.76
CA LEU A 266 -14.00 1.54 -29.10
C LEU A 266 -14.58 0.46 -30.01
N ALA A 267 -15.84 0.05 -29.82
CA ALA A 267 -16.51 -0.91 -30.68
C ALA A 267 -16.72 -0.36 -32.09
N SER A 268 -17.02 0.94 -32.25
CA SER A 268 -17.17 1.58 -33.57
C SER A 268 -15.84 1.67 -34.33
N ARG A 269 -14.73 2.05 -33.63
CA ARG A 269 -13.38 2.09 -34.21
C ARG A 269 -12.91 0.72 -34.73
N SER A 270 -13.18 -0.33 -33.97
CA SER A 270 -12.86 -1.72 -34.40
C SER A 270 -13.56 -2.16 -35.68
N ARG A 271 -14.76 -1.63 -35.96
CA ARG A 271 -15.51 -1.94 -37.19
C ARG A 271 -15.05 -1.16 -38.43
N THR A 272 -14.40 0.00 -38.21
CA THR A 272 -13.94 0.87 -39.31
C THR A 272 -12.53 0.46 -39.81
N LEU A 273 -11.82 -0.38 -39.06
CA LEU A 273 -10.47 -0.86 -39.40
C LEU A 273 -10.43 -2.27 -39.98
N ASN A 274 -11.57 -2.93 -40.13
CA ASN A 274 -11.81 -4.19 -40.87
C ASN A 274 -12.61 -3.96 -42.13
#